data_9e17529283444078d4361ceb6aa70b5c
#
_entry.id   9e17529283444078d4361ceb6aa70b5c
#
_cell.length_a   1.000
_cell.length_b   1.000
_cell.length_c   1.000
_cell.angle_alpha   90.00
_cell.angle_beta   90.00
_cell.angle_gamma   90.00
#
_symmetry.space_group_name_H-M   'P 1'
#
loop_
_entity.id
_entity.type
_entity.pdbx_description
1 polymer ?
#
loop_
_entity_poly.entity_id
_entity_poly.type
_entity_poly.pdbx_seq_one_letter_code
_entity_poly.pdbx_strand_id
1 'polypeptide(L)'
;DLISESASNGMLHILESQKQRNLIPYLLPNQARVASKGGSVGDVRNDVGIVYPPNEEDAFAIAVLSRENDSIAEADQTIARIAKAAYDHFVSEE
;
A
#
# COMPACT_ATOMS: atom_id res chain seq x y z
N ASP A 1 21.76 -6.15 -7.07
CA ASP A 1 21.00 -5.54 -5.96
C ASP A 1 21.91 -4.75 -5.05
N LEU A 2 21.43 -3.64 -4.54
CA LEU A 2 22.20 -2.81 -3.61
C LEU A 2 22.29 -3.45 -2.21
N ILE A 3 21.37 -4.34 -1.88
CA ILE A 3 21.34 -5.04 -0.60
C ILE A 3 21.03 -6.51 -0.85
N SER A 4 21.38 -7.34 0.12
CA SER A 4 21.17 -8.78 -0.02
C SER A 4 19.69 -9.14 -0.08
N GLU A 5 19.39 -10.27 -0.68
CA GLU A 5 18.03 -10.80 -0.72
C GLU A 5 17.47 -11.00 0.68
N SER A 6 18.30 -11.49 1.59
CA SER A 6 17.89 -11.70 2.99
C SER A 6 17.50 -10.37 3.66
N ALA A 7 18.30 -9.31 3.46
CA ALA A 7 18.00 -8.00 4.02
C ALA A 7 16.74 -7.41 3.39
N SER A 8 16.55 -7.59 2.07
CA SER A 8 15.36 -7.11 1.38
C SER A 8 14.10 -7.80 1.91
N ASN A 9 14.16 -9.11 2.10
CA ASN A 9 13.03 -9.87 2.63
C ASN A 9 12.71 -9.46 4.07
N GLY A 10 13.74 -9.18 4.87
CA GLY A 10 13.54 -8.70 6.24
C GLY A 10 12.83 -7.36 6.26
N MET A 11 13.22 -6.44 5.39
CA MET A 11 12.58 -5.13 5.30
C MET A 11 11.12 -5.24 4.83
N LEU A 12 10.86 -6.10 3.85
CA LEU A 12 9.48 -6.33 3.38
C LEU A 12 8.63 -6.93 4.49
N HIS A 13 9.18 -7.85 5.28
CA HIS A 13 8.46 -8.42 6.39
C HIS A 13 8.09 -7.36 7.44
N ILE A 14 9.02 -6.46 7.75
CA ILE A 14 8.74 -5.35 8.67
C ILE A 14 7.63 -4.47 8.14
N LEU A 15 7.66 -4.15 6.84
CA LEU A 15 6.63 -3.31 6.22
C LEU A 15 5.28 -4.01 6.19
N GLU A 16 5.25 -5.32 5.98
CA GLU A 16 4.01 -6.10 6.02
C GLU A 16 3.40 -6.15 7.41
N SER A 17 4.22 -6.04 8.44
CA SER A 17 3.75 -6.11 9.82
C SER A 17 3.34 -4.77 10.41
N GLN A 18 3.29 -3.71 9.60
CA GLN A 18 2.84 -2.41 10.09
C GLN A 18 1.40 -2.48 10.61
N LYS A 19 1.17 -1.84 11.72
CA LYS A 19 -0.15 -1.85 12.36
C LYS A 19 -1.12 -0.87 11.73
N GLN A 20 -0.61 0.16 11.07
CA GLN A 20 -1.45 1.16 10.42
C GLN A 20 -1.93 0.62 9.07
N ARG A 21 -3.18 0.18 9.03
CA ARG A 21 -3.73 -0.45 7.82
C ARG A 21 -4.92 0.31 7.25
N ASN A 22 -5.03 1.59 7.55
CA ASN A 22 -6.14 2.44 7.10
C ASN A 22 -5.90 3.15 5.78
N LEU A 23 -4.76 2.89 5.15
CA LEU A 23 -4.38 3.51 3.87
C LEU A 23 -4.49 2.47 2.74
N ILE A 24 -3.39 2.17 2.06
CA ILE A 24 -3.42 1.22 0.93
C ILE A 24 -4.13 -0.10 1.28
N PRO A 25 -3.83 -0.77 2.40
CA PRO A 25 -4.44 -2.08 2.64
C PRO A 25 -5.91 -2.05 3.05
N TYR A 26 -6.46 -0.89 3.40
CA TYR A 26 -7.75 -0.81 4.10
C TYR A 26 -8.91 -1.49 3.35
N LEU A 27 -9.02 -1.26 2.05
CA LEU A 27 -10.11 -1.82 1.25
C LEU A 27 -9.70 -3.06 0.45
N LEU A 28 -8.47 -3.54 0.61
CA LEU A 28 -8.00 -4.73 -0.09
C LEU A 28 -8.43 -6.00 0.64
N PRO A 29 -8.54 -7.12 -0.08
CA PRO A 29 -8.89 -8.39 0.57
C PRO A 29 -7.87 -8.78 1.63
N ASN A 30 -8.32 -9.45 2.68
CA ASN A 30 -7.43 -9.90 3.76
C ASN A 30 -6.35 -10.86 3.26
N GLN A 31 -6.62 -11.58 2.18
CA GLN A 31 -5.66 -12.51 1.60
C GLN A 31 -4.52 -11.82 0.88
N ALA A 32 -4.70 -10.55 0.49
CA ALA A 32 -3.64 -9.79 -0.15
C ALA A 32 -2.63 -9.34 0.92
N ARG A 33 -1.35 -9.56 0.66
CA ARG A 33 -0.29 -9.06 1.55
C ARG A 33 0.11 -7.69 1.06
N VAL A 34 0.36 -6.78 1.98
CA VAL A 34 0.75 -5.42 1.65
C VAL A 34 1.93 -5.00 2.51
N ALA A 35 3.03 -4.65 1.86
CA ALA A 35 4.19 -4.05 2.52
C ALA A 35 4.14 -2.56 2.23
N SER A 36 3.74 -1.75 3.19
CA SER A 36 3.52 -0.33 2.95
C SER A 36 4.05 0.54 4.09
N LYS A 37 4.25 1.82 3.78
CA LYS A 37 4.67 2.81 4.76
C LYS A 37 3.97 4.13 4.46
N GLY A 38 3.13 4.54 5.39
CA GLY A 38 2.42 5.80 5.30
C GLY A 38 3.21 6.96 5.87
N GLY A 39 2.77 8.16 5.56
CA GLY A 39 3.36 9.39 6.10
C GLY A 39 2.39 10.55 6.03
N SER A 40 2.58 11.50 6.94
CA SER A 40 1.79 12.72 6.93
C SER A 40 2.59 13.87 7.55
N VAL A 41 2.51 15.03 6.91
CA VAL A 41 3.08 16.29 7.41
C VAL A 41 2.12 17.40 7.00
N GLY A 42 1.54 18.07 8.00
CA GLY A 42 0.56 19.12 7.71
C GLY A 42 -0.65 18.55 6.98
N ASP A 43 -0.95 19.08 5.80
CA ASP A 43 -2.06 18.63 4.97
C ASP A 43 -1.64 17.56 3.95
N VAL A 44 -0.40 17.08 4.03
CA VAL A 44 0.11 16.05 3.14
C VAL A 44 -0.14 14.67 3.75
N ARG A 45 -0.68 13.77 2.95
CA ARG A 45 -0.90 12.39 3.36
C ARG A 45 -0.46 11.48 2.23
N ASN A 46 0.35 10.48 2.53
CA ASN A 46 0.83 9.57 1.48
C ASN A 46 0.98 8.15 2.00
N ASP A 47 1.03 7.22 1.07
CA ASP A 47 1.37 5.84 1.36
C ASP A 47 2.05 5.26 0.12
N VAL A 48 3.08 4.47 0.34
CA VAL A 48 3.76 3.76 -0.74
C VAL A 48 3.86 2.29 -0.33
N GLY A 49 3.77 1.40 -1.30
CA GLY A 49 3.84 0.01 -0.93
C GLY A 49 3.95 -0.94 -2.10
N ILE A 50 4.08 -2.21 -1.74
CA ILE A 50 4.05 -3.33 -2.68
C ILE A 50 2.88 -4.20 -2.26
N VAL A 51 2.03 -4.54 -3.22
CA VAL A 51 0.85 -5.36 -2.99
C VAL A 51 1.06 -6.72 -3.64
N TYR A 52 0.80 -7.76 -2.85
CA TYR A 52 0.92 -9.15 -3.27
C TYR A 52 -0.48 -9.77 -3.30
N PRO A 53 -1.15 -9.79 -4.47
CA PRO A 53 -2.48 -10.40 -4.55
C PRO A 53 -2.42 -11.90 -4.24
N PRO A 54 -3.48 -12.48 -3.67
CA PRO A 54 -3.49 -13.92 -3.41
C PRO A 54 -3.51 -14.70 -4.73
N ASN A 55 -2.75 -15.79 -4.78
CA ASN A 55 -2.69 -16.68 -5.94
C ASN A 55 -2.14 -16.03 -7.21
N GLU A 56 -1.53 -14.86 -7.08
CA GLU A 56 -0.90 -14.17 -8.19
C GLU A 56 0.60 -14.29 -8.09
N GLU A 57 1.25 -14.41 -9.25
CA GLU A 57 2.70 -14.48 -9.29
C GLU A 57 3.33 -13.09 -9.19
N ASP A 58 2.65 -12.10 -9.73
CA ASP A 58 3.21 -10.76 -9.84
C ASP A 58 2.66 -9.83 -8.77
N ALA A 59 3.56 -9.22 -8.03
CA ALA A 59 3.24 -8.12 -7.15
C ALA A 59 3.24 -6.82 -7.95
N PHE A 60 2.58 -5.80 -7.43
CA PHE A 60 2.67 -4.47 -8.03
C PHE A 60 3.01 -3.43 -6.96
N ALA A 61 3.72 -2.41 -7.38
CA ALA A 61 4.05 -1.28 -6.52
C ALA A 61 3.04 -0.17 -6.73
N ILE A 62 2.69 0.52 -5.65
CA ILE A 62 1.76 1.64 -5.72
C ILE A 62 2.26 2.74 -4.79
N ALA A 63 2.17 3.98 -5.26
CA ALA A 63 2.47 5.15 -4.45
C ALA A 63 1.32 6.14 -4.63
N VAL A 64 0.76 6.58 -3.52
CA VAL A 64 -0.31 7.58 -3.53
C VAL A 64 0.15 8.77 -2.70
N LEU A 65 0.21 9.93 -3.34
CA LEU A 65 0.64 11.16 -2.73
C LEU A 65 -0.50 12.15 -2.82
N SER A 66 -0.89 12.72 -1.69
CA SER A 66 -1.97 13.70 -1.67
C SER A 66 -1.59 14.89 -0.80
N ARG A 67 -2.11 16.05 -1.15
CA ARG A 67 -1.90 17.27 -0.37
C ARG A 67 -3.14 18.15 -0.47
N GLU A 68 -3.16 19.20 0.34
CA GLU A 68 -4.29 20.11 0.43
C GLU A 68 -5.56 19.36 0.87
N ASN A 69 -5.37 18.40 1.77
CA ASN A 69 -6.48 17.60 2.28
C ASN A 69 -7.26 18.38 3.32
N ASP A 70 -8.58 18.36 3.22
CA ASP A 70 -9.45 19.00 4.19
C ASP A 70 -9.45 18.25 5.53
N SER A 71 -9.31 16.93 5.47
CA SER A 71 -9.19 16.13 6.68
C SER A 71 -8.34 14.89 6.42
N ILE A 72 -7.71 14.41 7.49
CA ILE A 72 -6.91 13.18 7.41
C ILE A 72 -7.79 11.99 7.11
N ALA A 73 -9.00 11.93 7.69
CA ALA A 73 -9.91 10.83 7.44
C ALA A 73 -10.31 10.74 5.98
N GLU A 74 -10.60 11.87 5.35
CA GLU A 74 -10.93 11.89 3.91
C GLU A 74 -9.73 11.50 3.06
N ALA A 75 -8.53 11.98 3.43
CA ALA A 75 -7.31 11.63 2.72
C ALA A 75 -7.05 10.12 2.80
N ASP A 76 -7.22 9.53 3.97
CA ASP A 76 -7.04 8.09 4.16
C ASP A 76 -8.00 7.30 3.29
N GLN A 77 -9.27 7.72 3.23
CA GLN A 77 -10.27 7.06 2.40
C GLN A 77 -9.93 7.17 0.91
N THR A 78 -9.45 8.33 0.49
CA THR A 78 -9.05 8.53 -0.90
C THR A 78 -7.91 7.60 -1.28
N ILE A 79 -6.89 7.49 -0.42
CA ILE A 79 -5.76 6.58 -0.66
C ILE A 79 -6.25 5.13 -0.73
N ALA A 80 -7.11 4.73 0.19
CA ALA A 80 -7.64 3.37 0.21
C ALA A 80 -8.45 3.06 -1.05
N ARG A 81 -9.25 4.00 -1.53
CA ARG A 81 -10.06 3.82 -2.75
C ARG A 81 -9.20 3.74 -4.01
N ILE A 82 -8.15 4.56 -4.09
CA ILE A 82 -7.22 4.51 -5.22
C ILE A 82 -6.52 3.16 -5.24
N ALA A 83 -6.07 2.68 -4.08
CA ALA A 83 -5.41 1.39 -3.98
C ALA A 83 -6.35 0.26 -4.39
N LYS A 84 -7.62 0.32 -3.97
CA LYS A 84 -8.59 -0.70 -4.35
C LYS A 84 -8.86 -0.69 -5.85
N ALA A 85 -8.97 0.49 -6.46
CA ALA A 85 -9.18 0.59 -7.90
C ALA A 85 -8.00 -0.02 -8.66
N ALA A 86 -6.77 0.26 -8.21
CA ALA A 86 -5.58 -0.33 -8.82
C ALA A 86 -5.57 -1.85 -8.64
N TYR A 87 -5.87 -2.32 -7.44
CA TYR A 87 -5.92 -3.76 -7.15
C TYR A 87 -6.93 -4.45 -8.06
N ASP A 88 -8.15 -3.92 -8.14
CA ASP A 88 -9.20 -4.50 -8.97
C ASP A 88 -8.79 -4.54 -10.44
N HIS A 89 -8.13 -3.49 -10.91
CA HIS A 89 -7.65 -3.43 -12.29
C HIS A 89 -6.63 -4.55 -12.56
N PHE A 90 -5.61 -4.68 -11.73
CA PHE A 90 -4.56 -5.68 -11.94
C PHE A 90 -5.07 -7.11 -11.79
N VAL A 91 -5.95 -7.34 -10.82
CA VAL A 91 -6.49 -8.68 -10.58
C VAL A 91 -7.50 -9.07 -11.64
N SER A 92 -8.34 -8.13 -12.10
CA SER A 92 -9.39 -8.44 -13.08
C SER A 92 -8.85 -8.77 -14.47
N GLU A 93 -7.60 -8.46 -14.76
CA GLU A 93 -6.98 -8.82 -16.04
C GLU A 93 -6.48 -10.26 -16.07
N GLU A 94 -6.54 -10.94 -14.94
CA GLU A 94 -6.22 -12.37 -14.87
C GLU A 94 -7.41 -13.26 -15.34
#